data_134aa3e92a96e7f3ad18373f09b62045
#
_entry.id   134aa3e92a96e7f3ad18373f09b62045
#
_cell.length_a   1.000
_cell.length_b   1.000
_cell.length_c   1.000
_cell.angle_alpha   90.00
_cell.angle_beta   90.00
_cell.angle_gamma   90.00
#
_symmetry.space_group_name_H-M   'P 1'
#
loop_
_entity.id
_entity.type
_entity.pdbx_description
1 polymer ?
#
loop_
_entity_poly.entity_id
_entity_poly.type
_entity_poly.pdbx_seq_one_letter_code
_entity_poly.pdbx_strand_id
1 'polypeptide(L)'
;MQHPHGVQPWGNFLLNGGADIRSTGLGQLRVLSDDLLLTVLGLLPAKVLLSCSATSKALYCFCNHEELWRALTLQEFEGSFRYSGSWQHTYLAAAGLTEPGSQPSCGPLKVQGLYSDILYQPWFCATTPIREEWLERDNLERRSGLSLEDFRQHFELPNRPVVLSDAAKDWPAQKKWTRKYLRKAFKGQAVVAGNYPMAFDDFLAYSDGATDDMPLYLFDCEFAAKAPKLATDYKVPEYFAEDLFGVLGESARPHHRWLIMGPPRSGSSFHKDPNATSAWNAVVRGSKKWILFPPHITPPGVHASADGADVATPVSLVEWLLNFYDAAQRGGVRPLEGVVRAGEVLFVPRGWWHFAINLEETVAVTQNYVSSAGLPAVLAFLKTGRADLVSGCAEADRADLHERFVSALREQRPQVLESC
;
A
#
# COMPACT_ATOMS: atom_id res chain seq x y z
N MET A 1 3.94 -9.46 -24.40
CA MET A 1 2.45 -9.37 -24.36
C MET A 1 2.02 -8.10 -25.11
N GLN A 2 0.79 -8.04 -25.60
CA GLN A 2 0.25 -6.85 -26.26
C GLN A 2 -0.91 -6.32 -25.43
N HIS A 3 -1.02 -5.00 -25.35
CA HIS A 3 -2.14 -4.32 -24.67
C HIS A 3 -3.49 -4.86 -25.18
N PRO A 4 -4.48 -5.16 -24.32
CA PRO A 4 -5.74 -5.79 -24.73
C PRO A 4 -6.49 -5.01 -25.80
N HIS A 5 -6.46 -3.69 -25.75
CA HIS A 5 -7.07 -2.81 -26.74
C HIS A 5 -6.09 -2.38 -27.86
N GLY A 6 -4.85 -2.88 -27.90
CA GLY A 6 -3.86 -2.52 -28.92
C GLY A 6 -3.23 -1.15 -28.75
N VAL A 7 -3.42 -0.47 -27.59
CA VAL A 7 -2.74 0.78 -27.27
C VAL A 7 -1.23 0.57 -27.23
N GLN A 8 -0.48 1.53 -27.73
CA GLN A 8 0.98 1.53 -27.75
C GLN A 8 1.54 2.72 -26.97
N PRO A 9 2.76 2.63 -26.42
CA PRO A 9 3.42 3.77 -25.81
C PRO A 9 3.70 4.85 -26.84
N TRP A 10 3.67 6.11 -26.39
CA TRP A 10 3.87 7.28 -27.26
C TRP A 10 5.20 7.26 -28.02
N GLY A 11 6.25 6.70 -27.41
CA GLY A 11 7.55 6.55 -28.08
C GLY A 11 7.48 5.77 -29.39
N ASN A 12 6.56 4.83 -29.55
CA ASN A 12 6.38 4.06 -30.78
C ASN A 12 5.86 4.95 -31.96
N PHE A 13 5.04 5.95 -31.66
CA PHE A 13 4.61 6.93 -32.67
C PHE A 13 5.80 7.73 -33.19
N LEU A 14 6.69 8.17 -32.30
CA LEU A 14 7.88 8.94 -32.68
C LEU A 14 8.88 8.12 -33.53
N LEU A 15 8.98 6.80 -33.20
CA LEU A 15 9.93 5.92 -33.91
C LEU A 15 9.41 5.41 -35.26
N ASN A 16 8.14 5.08 -35.35
CA ASN A 16 7.60 4.34 -36.50
C ASN A 16 6.87 5.24 -37.49
N GLY A 17 6.49 6.45 -37.11
CA GLY A 17 5.64 7.34 -37.90
C GLY A 17 4.33 6.66 -38.32
N GLY A 18 3.20 7.15 -37.97
CA GLY A 18 1.93 6.50 -38.27
C GLY A 18 0.74 7.45 -38.17
N ALA A 19 -0.42 6.97 -38.57
CA ALA A 19 -1.65 7.70 -38.33
C ALA A 19 -2.02 7.53 -36.84
N ASP A 20 -2.12 8.64 -36.13
CA ASP A 20 -2.69 8.65 -34.76
C ASP A 20 -4.21 8.85 -34.88
N ILE A 21 -4.97 7.81 -34.51
CA ILE A 21 -6.43 7.85 -34.55
C ILE A 21 -7.03 8.78 -33.50
N ARG A 22 -6.24 9.25 -32.52
CA ARG A 22 -6.63 10.26 -31.56
C ARG A 22 -7.09 11.54 -32.24
N SER A 23 -6.35 11.97 -33.29
CA SER A 23 -6.62 13.19 -34.04
C SER A 23 -8.00 13.19 -34.73
N THR A 24 -8.47 12.04 -35.18
CA THR A 24 -9.76 11.88 -35.89
C THR A 24 -10.86 11.35 -34.97
N GLY A 25 -10.52 10.49 -34.00
CA GLY A 25 -11.49 9.79 -33.16
C GLY A 25 -11.98 10.57 -31.94
N LEU A 26 -11.28 11.62 -31.52
CA LEU A 26 -11.68 12.46 -30.38
C LEU A 26 -12.44 13.73 -30.79
N GLY A 27 -12.54 14.04 -32.08
CA GLY A 27 -13.20 15.27 -32.54
C GLY A 27 -12.57 16.53 -31.91
N GLN A 28 -13.41 17.35 -31.28
CA GLN A 28 -12.97 18.56 -30.57
C GLN A 28 -12.17 18.25 -29.29
N LEU A 29 -12.38 17.08 -28.67
CA LEU A 29 -11.66 16.67 -27.45
C LEU A 29 -10.16 16.39 -27.69
N ARG A 30 -9.73 16.30 -28.94
CA ARG A 30 -8.31 16.08 -29.30
C ARG A 30 -7.34 17.11 -28.74
N VAL A 31 -7.83 18.30 -28.36
CA VAL A 31 -7.01 19.38 -27.77
C VAL A 31 -6.64 19.12 -26.31
N LEU A 32 -7.37 18.23 -25.64
CA LEU A 32 -7.08 17.84 -24.27
C LEU A 32 -5.90 16.87 -24.23
N SER A 33 -5.04 16.96 -23.23
CA SER A 33 -4.10 15.89 -22.91
C SER A 33 -4.87 14.63 -22.46
N ASP A 34 -4.20 13.49 -22.45
CA ASP A 34 -4.83 12.23 -22.02
C ASP A 34 -5.30 12.29 -20.55
N ASP A 35 -4.53 12.97 -19.67
CA ASP A 35 -4.91 13.23 -18.28
C ASP A 35 -6.23 14.00 -18.16
N LEU A 36 -6.30 15.13 -18.88
CA LEU A 36 -7.50 15.97 -18.87
C LEU A 36 -8.70 15.23 -19.47
N LEU A 37 -8.46 14.43 -20.52
CA LEU A 37 -9.52 13.63 -21.13
C LEU A 37 -10.04 12.58 -20.13
N LEU A 38 -9.16 11.84 -19.45
CA LEU A 38 -9.56 10.87 -18.41
C LEU A 38 -10.24 11.55 -17.22
N THR A 39 -9.77 12.74 -16.83
CA THR A 39 -10.42 13.54 -15.77
C THR A 39 -11.86 13.89 -16.16
N VAL A 40 -12.06 14.38 -17.40
CA VAL A 40 -13.42 14.69 -17.91
C VAL A 40 -14.28 13.43 -17.99
N LEU A 41 -13.74 12.33 -18.49
CA LEU A 41 -14.46 11.04 -18.56
C LEU A 41 -14.81 10.50 -17.16
N GLY A 42 -13.93 10.68 -16.17
CA GLY A 42 -14.17 10.28 -14.78
C GLY A 42 -15.31 11.02 -14.08
N LEU A 43 -15.73 12.17 -14.62
CA LEU A 43 -16.91 12.91 -14.13
C LEU A 43 -18.23 12.43 -14.74
N LEU A 44 -18.17 11.52 -15.72
CA LEU A 44 -19.36 11.07 -16.44
C LEU A 44 -19.98 9.83 -15.79
N PRO A 45 -21.32 9.77 -15.74
CA PRO A 45 -22.02 8.55 -15.32
C PRO A 45 -21.65 7.35 -16.23
N ALA A 46 -21.62 6.15 -15.66
CA ALA A 46 -21.24 4.93 -16.38
C ALA A 46 -22.03 4.71 -17.70
N LYS A 47 -23.33 5.00 -17.74
CA LYS A 47 -24.15 4.90 -18.96
C LYS A 47 -23.65 5.83 -20.06
N VAL A 48 -23.18 7.02 -19.70
CA VAL A 48 -22.62 7.97 -20.66
C VAL A 48 -21.26 7.49 -21.16
N LEU A 49 -20.40 6.95 -20.29
CA LEU A 49 -19.12 6.32 -20.68
C LEU A 49 -19.34 5.18 -21.68
N LEU A 50 -20.31 4.30 -21.44
CA LEU A 50 -20.67 3.22 -22.36
C LEU A 50 -21.12 3.77 -23.72
N SER A 51 -21.93 4.84 -23.71
CA SER A 51 -22.36 5.49 -24.95
C SER A 51 -21.20 6.14 -25.71
N CYS A 52 -20.32 6.85 -25.00
CA CYS A 52 -19.11 7.45 -25.58
C CYS A 52 -18.18 6.38 -26.17
N SER A 53 -18.01 5.25 -25.50
CA SER A 53 -17.17 4.14 -25.98
C SER A 53 -17.59 3.58 -27.34
N ALA A 54 -18.88 3.72 -27.68
CA ALA A 54 -19.44 3.26 -28.96
C ALA A 54 -19.25 4.25 -30.12
N THR A 55 -18.75 5.47 -29.88
CA THR A 55 -18.71 6.52 -30.89
C THR A 55 -17.46 6.53 -31.76
N SER A 56 -16.32 6.13 -31.23
CA SER A 56 -15.05 6.02 -31.98
C SER A 56 -14.10 5.02 -31.32
N LYS A 57 -13.13 4.52 -32.11
CA LYS A 57 -12.07 3.62 -31.61
C LYS A 57 -11.19 4.27 -30.53
N ALA A 58 -10.93 5.57 -30.63
CA ALA A 58 -10.16 6.29 -29.64
C ALA A 58 -10.95 6.39 -28.32
N LEU A 59 -12.19 6.88 -28.37
CA LEU A 59 -13.05 6.94 -27.17
C LEU A 59 -13.32 5.54 -26.59
N TYR A 60 -13.42 4.51 -27.44
CA TYR A 60 -13.50 3.15 -26.94
C TYR A 60 -12.35 2.82 -25.98
N CYS A 61 -11.09 3.09 -26.35
CA CYS A 61 -9.95 2.78 -25.49
C CYS A 61 -9.94 3.62 -24.20
N PHE A 62 -10.21 4.92 -24.28
CA PHE A 62 -10.26 5.77 -23.10
C PHE A 62 -11.41 5.41 -22.15
N CYS A 63 -12.62 5.18 -22.68
CA CYS A 63 -13.79 4.84 -21.86
C CYS A 63 -13.76 3.41 -21.29
N ASN A 64 -12.92 2.51 -21.82
CA ASN A 64 -12.71 1.17 -21.27
C ASN A 64 -11.40 1.07 -20.46
N HIS A 65 -10.81 2.20 -20.08
CA HIS A 65 -9.65 2.21 -19.19
C HIS A 65 -10.05 1.71 -17.80
N GLU A 66 -9.40 0.66 -17.31
CA GLU A 66 -9.76 -0.03 -16.05
C GLU A 66 -9.75 0.90 -14.84
N GLU A 67 -8.82 1.88 -14.78
CA GLU A 67 -8.75 2.83 -13.67
C GLU A 67 -9.99 3.73 -13.56
N LEU A 68 -10.64 4.09 -14.68
CA LEU A 68 -11.92 4.81 -14.64
C LEU A 68 -13.00 3.96 -13.97
N TRP A 69 -13.11 2.71 -14.36
CA TRP A 69 -14.12 1.79 -13.83
C TRP A 69 -13.84 1.42 -12.37
N ARG A 70 -12.56 1.29 -12.01
CA ARG A 70 -12.13 1.10 -10.62
C ARG A 70 -12.57 2.27 -9.76
N ALA A 71 -12.25 3.50 -10.19
CA ALA A 71 -12.63 4.71 -9.46
C ALA A 71 -14.16 4.81 -9.30
N LEU A 72 -14.93 4.59 -10.37
CA LEU A 72 -16.40 4.59 -10.33
C LEU A 72 -16.94 3.50 -9.40
N THR A 73 -16.40 2.29 -9.46
CA THR A 73 -16.85 1.17 -8.61
C THR A 73 -16.62 1.49 -7.14
N LEU A 74 -15.43 1.95 -6.79
CA LEU A 74 -15.07 2.28 -5.42
C LEU A 74 -15.85 3.50 -4.90
N GLN A 75 -16.07 4.49 -5.74
CA GLN A 75 -16.84 5.69 -5.37
C GLN A 75 -18.32 5.39 -5.15
N GLU A 76 -18.96 4.56 -6.00
CA GLU A 76 -20.41 4.34 -5.96
C GLU A 76 -20.80 3.19 -5.01
N PHE A 77 -20.01 2.13 -4.97
CA PHE A 77 -20.34 0.93 -4.17
C PHE A 77 -19.46 0.79 -2.93
N GLU A 78 -18.46 1.65 -2.76
CA GLU A 78 -17.47 1.59 -1.68
C GLU A 78 -16.79 0.21 -1.63
N GLY A 79 -17.18 -0.69 -0.77
CA GLY A 79 -16.70 -2.09 -0.73
C GLY A 79 -17.80 -3.11 -1.02
N SER A 80 -19.01 -2.65 -1.39
CA SER A 80 -20.19 -3.50 -1.59
C SER A 80 -20.29 -4.03 -3.01
N PHE A 81 -19.25 -4.74 -3.47
CA PHE A 81 -19.20 -5.37 -4.79
C PHE A 81 -18.48 -6.71 -4.73
N ARG A 82 -18.72 -7.54 -5.72
CA ARG A 82 -17.95 -8.78 -5.97
C ARG A 82 -17.18 -8.64 -7.27
N TYR A 83 -15.85 -8.74 -7.19
CA TYR A 83 -14.99 -8.60 -8.36
C TYR A 83 -15.29 -9.66 -9.42
N SER A 84 -15.43 -9.25 -10.67
CA SER A 84 -15.86 -10.07 -11.81
C SER A 84 -14.81 -10.13 -12.93
N GLY A 85 -13.51 -10.11 -12.59
CA GLY A 85 -12.39 -10.29 -13.51
C GLY A 85 -11.91 -9.01 -14.21
N SER A 86 -12.69 -7.93 -14.20
CA SER A 86 -12.32 -6.58 -14.59
C SER A 86 -13.15 -5.56 -13.82
N TRP A 87 -12.69 -4.33 -13.71
CA TRP A 87 -13.42 -3.29 -12.99
C TRP A 87 -14.69 -2.87 -13.72
N GLN A 88 -14.66 -2.84 -15.06
CA GLN A 88 -15.86 -2.55 -15.83
C GLN A 88 -16.95 -3.61 -15.59
N HIS A 89 -16.63 -4.89 -15.67
CA HIS A 89 -17.62 -5.96 -15.41
C HIS A 89 -18.07 -5.95 -13.96
N THR A 90 -17.18 -5.66 -13.02
CA THR A 90 -17.52 -5.52 -11.61
C THR A 90 -18.54 -4.41 -11.39
N TYR A 91 -18.32 -3.23 -11.99
CA TYR A 91 -19.29 -2.13 -11.93
C TYR A 91 -20.63 -2.52 -12.52
N LEU A 92 -20.63 -3.07 -13.75
CA LEU A 92 -21.88 -3.42 -14.45
C LEU A 92 -22.68 -4.47 -13.68
N ALA A 93 -22.02 -5.46 -13.07
CA ALA A 93 -22.67 -6.46 -12.23
C ALA A 93 -23.21 -5.85 -10.93
N ALA A 94 -22.44 -4.99 -10.25
CA ALA A 94 -22.87 -4.32 -9.04
C ALA A 94 -24.06 -3.36 -9.29
N ALA A 95 -24.06 -2.69 -10.44
CA ALA A 95 -25.18 -1.82 -10.89
C ALA A 95 -26.41 -2.60 -11.39
N GLY A 96 -26.38 -3.95 -11.42
CA GLY A 96 -27.48 -4.77 -11.96
C GLY A 96 -27.70 -4.64 -13.48
N LEU A 97 -26.66 -4.19 -14.22
CA LEU A 97 -26.71 -4.04 -15.67
C LEU A 97 -26.29 -5.30 -16.42
N THR A 98 -25.62 -6.23 -15.72
CA THR A 98 -25.25 -7.55 -16.23
C THR A 98 -25.41 -8.61 -15.12
N GLU A 99 -25.57 -9.88 -15.50
CA GLU A 99 -25.57 -10.98 -14.53
C GLU A 99 -24.17 -11.14 -13.89
N PRO A 100 -24.09 -11.32 -12.56
CA PRO A 100 -22.82 -11.57 -11.89
C PRO A 100 -22.09 -12.78 -12.48
N GLY A 101 -20.81 -12.58 -12.84
CA GLY A 101 -19.99 -13.64 -13.44
C GLY A 101 -20.23 -13.93 -14.92
N SER A 102 -21.11 -13.16 -15.59
CA SER A 102 -21.25 -13.22 -17.03
C SER A 102 -19.93 -12.79 -17.68
N GLN A 103 -19.48 -13.57 -18.68
CA GLN A 103 -18.34 -13.18 -19.51
C GLN A 103 -18.84 -12.34 -20.71
N PRO A 104 -18.06 -11.35 -21.18
CA PRO A 104 -18.41 -10.65 -22.41
C PRO A 104 -18.53 -11.65 -23.56
N SER A 105 -19.54 -11.46 -24.39
CA SER A 105 -19.79 -12.32 -25.55
C SER A 105 -18.69 -12.28 -26.61
N CYS A 106 -17.85 -11.24 -26.60
CA CYS A 106 -16.68 -11.07 -27.46
C CYS A 106 -15.52 -10.44 -26.68
N GLY A 107 -14.30 -10.77 -27.10
CA GLY A 107 -13.09 -10.18 -26.51
C GLY A 107 -12.97 -8.68 -26.78
N PRO A 108 -12.01 -8.00 -26.14
CA PRO A 108 -11.81 -6.56 -26.31
C PRO A 108 -11.48 -6.20 -27.76
N LEU A 109 -12.03 -5.08 -28.22
CA LEU A 109 -11.72 -4.56 -29.54
C LEU A 109 -10.23 -4.14 -29.60
N LYS A 110 -9.48 -4.73 -30.53
CA LYS A 110 -8.10 -4.33 -30.80
C LYS A 110 -8.08 -3.17 -31.78
N VAL A 111 -7.49 -2.08 -31.38
CA VAL A 111 -7.37 -0.83 -32.13
C VAL A 111 -5.93 -0.69 -32.59
N GLN A 112 -5.72 -0.12 -33.77
CA GLN A 112 -4.40 0.24 -34.30
C GLN A 112 -4.26 1.76 -34.39
N GLY A 113 -3.06 2.27 -34.10
CA GLY A 113 -2.75 3.70 -34.25
C GLY A 113 -3.24 4.56 -33.10
N LEU A 114 -3.43 3.98 -31.89
CA LEU A 114 -3.60 4.76 -30.67
C LEU A 114 -2.35 4.65 -29.80
N TYR A 115 -1.77 5.81 -29.50
CA TYR A 115 -0.56 5.95 -28.69
C TYR A 115 -0.88 6.76 -27.46
N SER A 116 -0.65 6.19 -26.27
CA SER A 116 -0.92 6.83 -24.97
C SER A 116 -0.14 6.13 -23.87
N ASP A 117 0.79 6.85 -23.25
CA ASP A 117 1.53 6.31 -22.12
C ASP A 117 0.61 6.09 -20.89
N ILE A 118 -0.37 6.96 -20.70
CA ILE A 118 -1.30 6.87 -19.55
C ILE A 118 -2.19 5.63 -19.64
N LEU A 119 -2.70 5.29 -20.83
CA LEU A 119 -3.47 4.07 -21.02
C LEU A 119 -2.57 2.82 -21.02
N TYR A 120 -1.32 2.96 -21.43
CA TYR A 120 -0.40 1.82 -21.58
C TYR A 120 0.30 1.45 -20.28
N GLN A 121 0.74 2.43 -19.50
CA GLN A 121 1.61 2.25 -18.33
C GLN A 121 0.99 1.36 -17.25
N PRO A 122 -0.27 1.52 -16.79
CA PRO A 122 -0.86 0.65 -15.78
C PRO A 122 -0.88 -0.82 -16.22
N TRP A 123 -1.29 -1.07 -17.46
CA TRP A 123 -1.26 -2.42 -18.03
C TRP A 123 0.16 -2.98 -18.12
N PHE A 124 1.14 -2.18 -18.53
CA PHE A 124 2.54 -2.59 -18.62
C PHE A 124 3.08 -2.94 -17.22
N CYS A 125 2.83 -2.10 -16.23
CA CYS A 125 3.21 -2.37 -14.84
C CYS A 125 2.51 -3.64 -14.33
N ALA A 126 1.21 -3.80 -14.57
CA ALA A 126 0.43 -4.96 -14.15
C ALA A 126 0.93 -6.27 -14.75
N THR A 127 1.42 -6.26 -15.98
CA THR A 127 1.85 -7.46 -16.70
C THR A 127 3.36 -7.73 -16.63
N THR A 128 4.16 -6.76 -16.18
CA THR A 128 5.61 -6.94 -16.01
C THR A 128 5.87 -7.91 -14.85
N PRO A 129 6.59 -9.02 -15.05
CA PRO A 129 6.93 -9.93 -13.96
C PRO A 129 7.85 -9.26 -12.94
N ILE A 130 7.78 -9.67 -11.68
CA ILE A 130 8.81 -9.32 -10.69
C ILE A 130 10.11 -9.96 -11.16
N ARG A 131 11.13 -9.14 -11.42
CA ARG A 131 12.40 -9.59 -11.97
C ARG A 131 13.29 -10.16 -10.88
N GLU A 132 14.06 -11.19 -11.21
CA GLU A 132 15.01 -11.79 -10.27
C GLU A 132 16.04 -10.78 -9.77
N GLU A 133 16.52 -9.91 -10.65
CA GLU A 133 17.50 -8.86 -10.32
C GLU A 133 17.04 -7.91 -9.21
N TRP A 134 15.71 -7.73 -9.04
CA TRP A 134 15.15 -6.94 -7.95
C TRP A 134 15.12 -7.70 -6.61
N LEU A 135 15.33 -9.02 -6.65
CA LEU A 135 15.27 -9.90 -5.48
C LEU A 135 16.65 -10.40 -5.02
N GLU A 136 17.66 -10.35 -5.89
CA GLU A 136 19.01 -10.87 -5.63
C GLU A 136 19.69 -10.20 -4.43
N ARG A 137 19.44 -8.90 -4.22
CA ARG A 137 20.06 -8.17 -3.13
C ARG A 137 19.33 -8.43 -1.83
N ASP A 138 20.08 -8.90 -0.84
CA ASP A 138 19.63 -9.10 0.54
C ASP A 138 20.77 -8.66 1.48
N ASN A 139 20.82 -7.35 1.75
CA ASN A 139 21.79 -6.70 2.62
C ASN A 139 21.16 -6.19 3.93
N LEU A 140 19.89 -6.51 4.19
CA LEU A 140 19.29 -6.31 5.50
C LEU A 140 19.97 -7.24 6.52
N GLU A 141 20.47 -6.65 7.59
CA GLU A 141 21.07 -7.41 8.68
C GLU A 141 20.03 -8.34 9.31
N ARG A 142 20.40 -9.64 9.51
CA ARG A 142 19.53 -10.65 10.13
C ARG A 142 20.14 -11.13 11.43
N ARG A 143 19.31 -11.26 12.44
CA ARG A 143 19.67 -11.77 13.77
C ARG A 143 18.66 -12.80 14.25
N SER A 144 19.16 -13.77 15.03
CA SER A 144 18.36 -14.74 15.78
C SER A 144 18.93 -14.86 17.20
N GLY A 145 18.06 -15.15 18.18
CA GLY A 145 18.47 -15.28 19.57
C GLY A 145 19.07 -14.01 20.16
N LEU A 146 18.69 -12.83 19.63
CA LEU A 146 19.21 -11.55 20.08
C LEU A 146 18.66 -11.23 21.47
N SER A 147 19.51 -10.77 22.40
CA SER A 147 19.03 -10.26 23.68
C SER A 147 18.35 -8.89 23.50
N LEU A 148 17.45 -8.53 24.41
CA LEU A 148 16.81 -7.20 24.40
C LEU A 148 17.85 -6.08 24.52
N GLU A 149 18.88 -6.28 25.32
CA GLU A 149 19.97 -5.31 25.49
C GLU A 149 20.78 -5.14 24.18
N ASP A 150 21.16 -6.24 23.52
CA ASP A 150 21.86 -6.18 22.25
C ASP A 150 21.00 -5.54 21.15
N PHE A 151 19.69 -5.80 21.13
CA PHE A 151 18.77 -5.13 20.22
C PHE A 151 18.79 -3.62 20.43
N ARG A 152 18.66 -3.18 21.67
CA ARG A 152 18.68 -1.75 22.03
C ARG A 152 19.99 -1.08 21.63
N GLN A 153 21.11 -1.69 21.96
CA GLN A 153 22.42 -1.10 21.73
C GLN A 153 22.82 -1.05 20.25
N HIS A 154 22.48 -2.09 19.47
CA HIS A 154 22.99 -2.23 18.10
C HIS A 154 21.97 -1.77 17.03
N PHE A 155 20.68 -1.68 17.36
CA PHE A 155 19.62 -1.39 16.37
C PHE A 155 18.71 -0.25 16.79
N GLU A 156 18.13 -0.28 17.98
CA GLU A 156 17.15 0.74 18.39
C GLU A 156 17.79 2.11 18.65
N LEU A 157 18.81 2.17 19.51
CA LEU A 157 19.53 3.44 19.80
C LEU A 157 20.23 4.01 18.56
N PRO A 158 20.99 3.24 17.77
CA PRO A 158 21.58 3.74 16.53
C PRO A 158 20.56 3.95 15.40
N ASN A 159 19.28 3.66 15.62
CA ASN A 159 18.20 3.81 14.65
C ASN A 159 18.47 3.02 13.35
N ARG A 160 18.83 1.74 13.45
CA ARG A 160 19.20 0.85 12.33
C ARG A 160 18.19 -0.28 12.15
N PRO A 161 17.72 -0.58 10.92
CA PRO A 161 16.81 -1.68 10.67
C PRO A 161 17.51 -3.05 10.86
N VAL A 162 16.72 -4.05 11.26
CA VAL A 162 17.15 -5.43 11.40
C VAL A 162 15.99 -6.39 11.16
N VAL A 163 16.27 -7.55 10.57
CA VAL A 163 15.34 -8.68 10.49
C VAL A 163 15.61 -9.64 11.65
N LEU A 164 14.63 -9.86 12.49
CA LEU A 164 14.65 -10.82 13.58
C LEU A 164 14.09 -12.15 13.04
N SER A 165 14.96 -13.11 12.77
CA SER A 165 14.61 -14.32 12.00
C SER A 165 13.77 -15.34 12.77
N ASP A 166 13.67 -15.22 14.08
CA ASP A 166 12.99 -16.16 14.97
C ASP A 166 11.86 -15.55 15.81
N ALA A 167 11.70 -14.23 15.75
CA ALA A 167 10.81 -13.51 16.68
C ALA A 167 9.31 -13.84 16.52
N ALA A 168 8.88 -14.34 15.37
CA ALA A 168 7.48 -14.71 15.11
C ALA A 168 7.27 -16.19 14.77
N LYS A 169 8.34 -17.00 14.74
CA LYS A 169 8.25 -18.37 14.20
C LYS A 169 7.37 -19.30 15.05
N ASP A 170 7.31 -19.08 16.35
CA ASP A 170 6.54 -19.92 17.28
C ASP A 170 5.12 -19.39 17.53
N TRP A 171 4.70 -18.36 16.84
CA TRP A 171 3.33 -17.85 16.95
C TRP A 171 2.31 -18.88 16.46
N PRO A 172 1.21 -19.11 17.21
CA PRO A 172 0.10 -19.91 16.72
C PRO A 172 -0.41 -19.47 15.34
N ALA A 173 -0.32 -18.17 15.04
CA ALA A 173 -0.69 -17.58 13.76
C ALA A 173 0.00 -18.26 12.56
N GLN A 174 1.29 -18.65 12.68
CA GLN A 174 2.04 -19.30 11.61
C GLN A 174 1.36 -20.58 11.08
N LYS A 175 0.70 -21.32 11.97
CA LYS A 175 -0.03 -22.55 11.63
C LYS A 175 -1.49 -22.29 11.34
N LYS A 176 -2.12 -21.39 12.09
CA LYS A 176 -3.58 -21.19 12.08
C LYS A 176 -4.07 -20.29 10.95
N TRP A 177 -3.37 -19.19 10.62
CA TRP A 177 -3.89 -18.15 9.73
C TRP A 177 -3.92 -18.58 8.27
N THR A 178 -4.65 -19.65 7.98
CA THR A 178 -5.02 -20.05 6.62
C THR A 178 -6.18 -19.19 6.13
N ARG A 179 -6.40 -19.07 4.82
CA ARG A 179 -7.60 -18.42 4.25
C ARG A 179 -8.89 -18.94 4.88
N LYS A 180 -9.00 -20.25 5.11
CA LYS A 180 -10.18 -20.88 5.75
C LYS A 180 -10.37 -20.38 7.19
N TYR A 181 -9.29 -20.25 7.95
CA TYR A 181 -9.34 -19.75 9.31
C TYR A 181 -9.72 -18.27 9.36
N LEU A 182 -9.07 -17.43 8.54
CA LEU A 182 -9.36 -16.00 8.45
C LEU A 182 -10.79 -15.74 7.97
N ARG A 183 -11.28 -16.49 6.96
CA ARG A 183 -12.68 -16.43 6.52
C ARG A 183 -13.66 -16.72 7.65
N LYS A 184 -13.34 -17.70 8.52
CA LYS A 184 -14.17 -18.00 9.69
C LYS A 184 -14.07 -16.90 10.74
N ALA A 185 -12.89 -16.32 10.94
CA ALA A 185 -12.65 -15.28 11.94
C ALA A 185 -13.39 -13.96 11.57
N PHE A 186 -13.41 -13.60 10.30
CA PHE A 186 -14.08 -12.39 9.79
C PHE A 186 -15.51 -12.64 9.30
N LYS A 187 -16.11 -13.80 9.60
CA LYS A 187 -17.49 -14.09 9.14
C LYS A 187 -18.47 -13.01 9.63
N GLY A 188 -19.12 -12.33 8.68
CA GLY A 188 -20.09 -11.26 8.96
C GLY A 188 -19.45 -9.93 9.38
N GLN A 189 -18.14 -9.80 9.27
CA GLN A 189 -17.39 -8.57 9.51
C GLN A 189 -16.83 -8.02 8.20
N ALA A 190 -16.82 -6.69 8.07
CA ALA A 190 -16.11 -6.02 6.99
C ALA A 190 -14.64 -5.80 7.39
N VAL A 191 -13.74 -6.00 6.43
CA VAL A 191 -12.32 -5.62 6.52
C VAL A 191 -12.08 -4.36 5.71
N VAL A 192 -11.02 -3.62 6.00
CA VAL A 192 -10.64 -2.42 5.24
C VAL A 192 -9.59 -2.79 4.20
N ALA A 193 -9.92 -2.62 2.92
CA ALA A 193 -8.99 -2.82 1.81
C ALA A 193 -9.06 -1.63 0.84
N GLY A 194 -7.92 -1.07 0.47
CA GLY A 194 -7.87 0.13 -0.37
C GLY A 194 -8.63 1.32 0.20
N ASN A 195 -8.71 1.45 1.53
CA ASN A 195 -9.48 2.43 2.31
C ASN A 195 -11.01 2.22 2.29
N TYR A 196 -11.51 1.11 1.76
CA TYR A 196 -12.94 0.81 1.71
C TYR A 196 -13.29 -0.41 2.58
N PRO A 197 -14.40 -0.35 3.34
CA PRO A 197 -14.91 -1.52 4.05
C PRO A 197 -15.51 -2.51 3.05
N MET A 198 -15.08 -3.76 3.06
CA MET A 198 -15.64 -4.82 2.20
C MET A 198 -15.72 -6.14 2.94
N ALA A 199 -16.62 -7.02 2.51
CA ALA A 199 -16.69 -8.36 3.06
C ALA A 199 -15.38 -9.13 2.80
N PHE A 200 -14.90 -9.90 3.78
CA PHE A 200 -13.64 -10.62 3.62
C PHE A 200 -13.66 -11.63 2.45
N ASP A 201 -14.81 -12.23 2.18
CA ASP A 201 -14.97 -13.14 1.03
C ASP A 201 -14.88 -12.41 -0.32
N ASP A 202 -15.37 -11.16 -0.39
CA ASP A 202 -15.26 -10.34 -1.60
C ASP A 202 -13.83 -9.84 -1.81
N PHE A 203 -13.13 -9.50 -0.72
CA PHE A 203 -11.68 -9.22 -0.77
C PHE A 203 -10.89 -10.43 -1.29
N LEU A 204 -11.20 -11.65 -0.82
CA LEU A 204 -10.54 -12.86 -1.31
C LEU A 204 -10.84 -13.11 -2.79
N ALA A 205 -12.10 -12.94 -3.21
CA ALA A 205 -12.50 -13.09 -4.61
C ALA A 205 -11.78 -12.07 -5.52
N TYR A 206 -11.64 -10.82 -5.05
CA TYR A 206 -10.82 -9.82 -5.71
C TYR A 206 -9.35 -10.26 -5.80
N SER A 207 -8.75 -10.67 -4.66
CA SER A 207 -7.34 -11.09 -4.60
C SER A 207 -7.01 -12.25 -5.55
N ASP A 208 -7.96 -13.15 -5.78
CA ASP A 208 -7.78 -14.28 -6.69
C ASP A 208 -7.80 -13.87 -8.18
N GLY A 209 -8.46 -12.76 -8.51
CA GLY A 209 -8.64 -12.31 -9.89
C GLY A 209 -8.01 -10.95 -10.20
N ALA A 210 -7.35 -10.31 -9.25
CA ALA A 210 -6.80 -8.97 -9.42
C ALA A 210 -5.74 -8.92 -10.52
N THR A 211 -5.92 -7.99 -11.45
CA THR A 211 -4.99 -7.71 -12.55
C THR A 211 -4.48 -6.28 -12.52
N ASP A 212 -4.67 -5.59 -11.41
CA ASP A 212 -4.26 -4.20 -11.22
C ASP A 212 -2.74 -4.09 -11.14
N ASP A 213 -2.20 -2.98 -11.55
CA ASP A 213 -0.80 -2.61 -11.32
C ASP A 213 -0.52 -2.30 -9.84
N MET A 214 -1.54 -1.78 -9.12
CA MET A 214 -1.55 -1.56 -7.68
C MET A 214 -2.78 -2.24 -7.06
N PRO A 215 -2.70 -3.55 -6.73
CA PRO A 215 -3.83 -4.27 -6.17
C PRO A 215 -4.31 -3.69 -4.83
N LEU A 216 -5.62 -3.80 -4.55
CA LEU A 216 -6.16 -3.46 -3.24
C LEU A 216 -5.42 -4.24 -2.16
N TYR A 217 -5.07 -3.52 -1.11
CA TYR A 217 -4.30 -4.03 0.02
C TYR A 217 -5.14 -3.92 1.28
N LEU A 218 -5.40 -5.06 1.94
CA LEU A 218 -6.08 -5.07 3.22
C LEU A 218 -5.15 -4.48 4.28
N PHE A 219 -5.64 -3.44 4.97
CA PHE A 219 -4.91 -2.72 5.99
C PHE A 219 -5.91 -2.32 7.11
N ASP A 220 -6.17 -3.25 8.03
CA ASP A 220 -7.25 -3.12 9.01
C ASP A 220 -6.71 -2.96 10.44
N CYS A 221 -6.90 -1.77 11.02
CA CYS A 221 -6.49 -1.46 12.39
C CYS A 221 -7.46 -2.00 13.45
N GLU A 222 -8.68 -2.33 13.06
CA GLU A 222 -9.72 -2.84 13.95
C GLU A 222 -9.81 -4.38 13.97
N PHE A 223 -8.92 -5.07 13.26
CA PHE A 223 -8.99 -6.53 13.10
C PHE A 223 -9.11 -7.27 14.43
N ALA A 224 -8.49 -6.76 15.50
CA ALA A 224 -8.52 -7.38 16.82
C ALA A 224 -9.89 -7.23 17.50
N ALA A 225 -10.63 -6.16 17.24
CA ALA A 225 -12.00 -5.96 17.70
C ALA A 225 -12.98 -6.80 16.87
N LYS A 226 -12.81 -6.83 15.54
CA LYS A 226 -13.64 -7.59 14.59
C LYS A 226 -13.46 -9.11 14.74
N ALA A 227 -12.24 -9.57 15.02
CA ALA A 227 -11.86 -10.97 15.14
C ALA A 227 -10.92 -11.21 16.34
N PRO A 228 -11.44 -11.16 17.61
CA PRO A 228 -10.60 -11.19 18.83
C PRO A 228 -9.66 -12.39 18.95
N LYS A 229 -10.04 -13.52 18.33
CA LYS A 229 -9.19 -14.73 18.31
C LYS A 229 -7.85 -14.50 17.60
N LEU A 230 -7.80 -13.61 16.62
CA LEU A 230 -6.55 -13.29 15.92
C LEU A 230 -5.56 -12.60 16.86
N ALA A 231 -6.05 -11.75 17.78
CA ALA A 231 -5.20 -11.07 18.75
C ALA A 231 -4.54 -12.04 19.77
N THR A 232 -5.08 -13.26 19.93
CA THR A 232 -4.51 -14.29 20.80
C THR A 232 -3.59 -15.27 20.08
N ASP A 233 -3.52 -15.20 18.76
CA ASP A 233 -2.70 -16.09 17.94
C ASP A 233 -1.27 -15.56 17.72
N TYR A 234 -0.98 -14.35 18.17
CA TYR A 234 0.36 -13.76 18.17
C TYR A 234 0.60 -12.98 19.46
N LYS A 235 1.83 -12.59 19.69
CA LYS A 235 2.21 -11.70 20.80
C LYS A 235 3.24 -10.69 20.30
N VAL A 236 3.24 -9.50 20.86
CA VAL A 236 4.26 -8.50 20.58
C VAL A 236 5.62 -9.08 20.97
N PRO A 237 6.62 -9.10 20.07
CA PRO A 237 7.98 -9.52 20.44
C PRO A 237 8.54 -8.65 21.57
N GLU A 238 9.34 -9.25 22.46
CA GLU A 238 9.87 -8.58 23.65
C GLU A 238 10.64 -7.30 23.34
N TYR A 239 11.27 -7.22 22.18
CA TYR A 239 11.99 -6.05 21.69
C TYR A 239 11.12 -4.80 21.56
N PHE A 240 9.82 -4.98 21.36
CA PHE A 240 8.83 -3.92 21.07
C PHE A 240 7.76 -3.83 22.16
N ALA A 241 7.99 -4.47 23.31
CA ALA A 241 7.03 -4.51 24.41
C ALA A 241 6.88 -3.16 25.12
N GLU A 242 7.92 -2.31 25.08
CA GLU A 242 7.82 -0.95 25.57
C GLU A 242 7.14 -0.07 24.53
N ASP A 243 5.90 0.35 24.81
CA ASP A 243 5.16 1.26 23.95
C ASP A 243 4.52 2.37 24.80
N LEU A 244 5.18 3.52 24.79
CA LEU A 244 4.83 4.64 25.66
C LEU A 244 3.51 5.31 25.30
N PHE A 245 3.03 5.23 24.04
CA PHE A 245 1.67 5.69 23.72
C PHE A 245 0.59 4.90 24.46
N GLY A 246 0.92 3.72 25.03
CA GLY A 246 0.03 2.95 25.86
C GLY A 246 -0.50 3.68 27.11
N VAL A 247 0.22 4.70 27.61
CA VAL A 247 -0.24 5.52 28.75
C VAL A 247 -1.53 6.29 28.46
N LEU A 248 -1.85 6.52 27.17
CA LEU A 248 -3.10 7.16 26.74
C LEU A 248 -4.31 6.21 26.77
N GLY A 249 -4.09 4.89 26.91
CA GLY A 249 -5.15 3.89 26.77
C GLY A 249 -5.58 3.65 25.32
N GLU A 250 -6.25 2.53 25.06
CA GLU A 250 -6.60 2.08 23.69
C GLU A 250 -7.54 3.05 22.93
N SER A 251 -8.39 3.79 23.65
CA SER A 251 -9.38 4.69 23.02
C SER A 251 -8.83 6.07 22.66
N ALA A 252 -7.73 6.50 23.29
CA ALA A 252 -7.20 7.86 23.14
C ALA A 252 -5.81 7.91 22.48
N ARG A 253 -5.17 6.75 22.32
CA ARG A 253 -3.90 6.65 21.59
C ARG A 253 -4.12 6.62 20.08
N PRO A 254 -3.15 7.03 19.26
CA PRO A 254 -3.20 6.79 17.83
C PRO A 254 -3.30 5.29 17.49
N HIS A 255 -4.00 4.97 16.39
CA HIS A 255 -3.99 3.61 15.85
C HIS A 255 -2.54 3.14 15.68
N HIS A 256 -2.25 1.94 16.13
CA HIS A 256 -0.88 1.47 16.24
C HIS A 256 -0.63 0.06 15.68
N ARG A 257 -1.68 -0.71 15.43
CA ARG A 257 -1.54 -2.10 14.94
C ARG A 257 -2.52 -2.41 13.81
N TRP A 258 -2.08 -3.19 12.84
CA TRP A 258 -2.88 -3.56 11.68
C TRP A 258 -2.65 -5.01 11.29
N LEU A 259 -3.72 -5.67 10.86
CA LEU A 259 -3.64 -6.84 10.01
C LEU A 259 -3.45 -6.37 8.58
N ILE A 260 -2.48 -6.94 7.90
CA ILE A 260 -2.18 -6.63 6.52
C ILE A 260 -2.29 -7.90 5.70
N MET A 261 -3.02 -7.85 4.58
CA MET A 261 -3.12 -8.97 3.66
C MET A 261 -3.25 -8.46 2.23
N GLY A 262 -2.63 -9.16 1.27
CA GLY A 262 -2.82 -8.84 -0.13
C GLY A 262 -2.23 -9.85 -1.09
N PRO A 263 -2.69 -9.81 -2.36
CA PRO A 263 -2.17 -10.65 -3.42
C PRO A 263 -0.71 -10.27 -3.76
N PRO A 264 -0.04 -11.06 -4.63
CA PRO A 264 1.23 -10.63 -5.22
C PRO A 264 1.13 -9.21 -5.77
N ARG A 265 2.21 -8.43 -5.66
CA ARG A 265 2.36 -7.06 -6.17
C ARG A 265 1.63 -5.97 -5.37
N SER A 266 0.73 -6.32 -4.44
CA SER A 266 0.22 -5.36 -3.46
C SER A 266 1.29 -4.99 -2.43
N GLY A 267 1.13 -3.87 -1.75
CA GLY A 267 2.11 -3.40 -0.77
C GLY A 267 1.99 -1.90 -0.50
N SER A 268 3.10 -1.27 -0.13
CA SER A 268 3.16 0.16 0.18
C SER A 268 4.32 0.82 -0.55
N SER A 269 4.04 1.95 -1.22
CA SER A 269 5.06 2.83 -1.81
C SER A 269 5.93 3.46 -0.72
N PHE A 270 7.01 4.13 -1.12
CA PHE A 270 7.89 4.80 -0.17
C PHE A 270 7.15 5.79 0.71
N HIS A 271 7.26 5.57 2.01
CA HIS A 271 6.72 6.45 3.04
C HIS A 271 7.60 6.35 4.30
N LYS A 272 7.35 7.22 5.25
CA LYS A 272 7.84 7.15 6.63
C LYS A 272 6.65 6.87 7.53
N ASP A 273 6.89 6.14 8.62
CA ASP A 273 5.84 5.91 9.61
C ASP A 273 5.35 7.21 10.25
N PRO A 274 4.05 7.32 10.55
CA PRO A 274 3.47 8.53 11.11
C PRO A 274 3.96 8.81 12.54
N ASN A 275 3.77 10.06 12.97
CA ASN A 275 4.02 10.52 14.35
C ASN A 275 5.47 10.27 14.83
N ALA A 276 6.44 10.18 13.92
CA ALA A 276 7.85 9.85 14.20
C ALA A 276 8.04 8.54 15.00
N THR A 277 7.13 7.58 14.88
CA THR A 277 7.21 6.27 15.53
C THR A 277 8.19 5.34 14.84
N SER A 278 8.66 4.32 15.55
CA SER A 278 9.23 3.11 14.97
C SER A 278 8.14 2.08 14.72
N ALA A 279 8.40 1.11 13.85
CA ALA A 279 7.47 0.02 13.59
C ALA A 279 8.17 -1.35 13.55
N TRP A 280 7.38 -2.38 13.70
CA TRP A 280 7.77 -3.74 13.36
C TRP A 280 6.73 -4.37 12.45
N ASN A 281 7.17 -5.22 11.52
CA ASN A 281 6.31 -5.94 10.59
C ASN A 281 6.67 -7.42 10.62
N ALA A 282 5.74 -8.25 11.07
CA ALA A 282 5.89 -9.69 11.17
C ALA A 282 5.13 -10.39 10.04
N VAL A 283 5.83 -11.10 9.19
CA VAL A 283 5.22 -11.90 8.13
C VAL A 283 4.74 -13.21 8.74
N VAL A 284 3.43 -13.47 8.63
CA VAL A 284 2.80 -14.71 9.09
C VAL A 284 2.70 -15.73 7.95
N ARG A 285 2.42 -15.27 6.73
CA ARG A 285 2.38 -16.08 5.52
C ARG A 285 2.94 -15.31 4.35
N GLY A 286 3.53 -16.02 3.40
CA GLY A 286 4.08 -15.44 2.20
C GLY A 286 5.43 -14.77 2.45
N SER A 287 5.75 -13.83 1.58
CA SER A 287 7.02 -13.11 1.58
C SER A 287 6.88 -11.72 0.98
N LYS A 288 7.71 -10.79 1.47
CA LYS A 288 7.74 -9.39 1.03
C LYS A 288 9.15 -8.96 0.70
N LYS A 289 9.34 -8.30 -0.43
CA LYS A 289 10.56 -7.52 -0.68
C LYS A 289 10.42 -6.16 -0.01
N TRP A 290 11.46 -5.77 0.73
CA TRP A 290 11.60 -4.47 1.37
C TRP A 290 12.78 -3.71 0.79
N ILE A 291 12.64 -2.39 0.68
CA ILE A 291 13.69 -1.46 0.29
C ILE A 291 13.62 -0.27 1.24
N LEU A 292 14.72 0.03 1.93
CA LEU A 292 14.78 1.06 2.96
C LEU A 292 15.90 2.06 2.68
N PHE A 293 15.62 3.35 2.91
CA PHE A 293 16.61 4.42 2.90
C PHE A 293 16.67 5.14 4.25
N PRO A 294 17.85 5.60 4.68
CA PRO A 294 17.98 6.31 5.95
C PRO A 294 17.21 7.64 5.93
N PRO A 295 16.84 8.18 7.10
CA PRO A 295 15.93 9.32 7.21
C PRO A 295 16.30 10.57 6.41
N HIS A 296 17.59 10.80 6.21
CA HIS A 296 18.16 11.99 5.53
C HIS A 296 18.34 11.80 4.02
N ILE A 297 18.03 10.63 3.47
CA ILE A 297 18.14 10.32 2.03
C ILE A 297 16.76 10.10 1.45
N THR A 298 16.31 10.99 0.60
CA THR A 298 15.08 10.81 -0.15
C THR A 298 15.32 9.78 -1.27
N PRO A 299 14.51 8.72 -1.37
CA PRO A 299 14.66 7.72 -2.44
C PRO A 299 14.48 8.34 -3.83
N PRO A 300 15.15 7.84 -4.87
CA PRO A 300 14.88 8.26 -6.24
C PRO A 300 13.40 8.12 -6.61
N GLY A 301 12.84 9.10 -7.34
CA GLY A 301 11.43 9.12 -7.72
C GLY A 301 10.45 9.42 -6.60
N VAL A 302 10.95 9.79 -5.41
CA VAL A 302 10.14 10.25 -4.29
C VAL A 302 10.32 11.77 -4.14
N HIS A 303 9.23 12.50 -4.08
CA HIS A 303 9.20 13.95 -3.95
C HIS A 303 8.37 14.31 -2.71
N ALA A 304 9.05 14.66 -1.62
CA ALA A 304 8.42 15.15 -0.41
C ALA A 304 8.39 16.67 -0.41
N SER A 305 7.27 17.25 0.08
CA SER A 305 7.22 18.68 0.40
C SER A 305 8.23 19.04 1.50
N ALA A 306 8.61 20.30 1.60
CA ALA A 306 9.62 20.76 2.56
C ALA A 306 9.24 20.46 4.02
N ASP A 307 7.96 20.43 4.32
CA ASP A 307 7.38 20.11 5.63
C ASP A 307 7.04 18.61 5.81
N GLY A 308 7.18 17.79 4.76
CA GLY A 308 6.88 16.37 4.78
C GLY A 308 5.39 16.02 4.76
N ALA A 309 4.49 17.00 4.54
CA ALA A 309 3.05 16.80 4.49
C ALA A 309 2.64 15.98 3.26
N ASP A 310 3.21 16.34 2.12
CA ASP A 310 2.91 15.69 0.84
C ASP A 310 4.09 14.86 0.37
N VAL A 311 3.81 13.65 -0.08
CA VAL A 311 4.80 12.74 -0.64
C VAL A 311 4.27 12.20 -1.97
N ALA A 312 4.85 12.68 -3.09
CA ALA A 312 4.58 12.13 -4.40
C ALA A 312 5.54 10.98 -4.72
N THR A 313 5.00 9.87 -5.16
CA THR A 313 5.73 8.68 -5.59
C THR A 313 5.06 8.12 -6.86
N PRO A 314 5.72 7.26 -7.65
CA PRO A 314 5.03 6.46 -8.67
C PRO A 314 3.82 5.74 -8.07
N VAL A 315 2.72 5.70 -8.80
CA VAL A 315 1.46 5.08 -8.34
C VAL A 315 1.66 3.59 -8.13
N SER A 316 2.26 2.90 -9.10
CA SER A 316 2.52 1.47 -9.05
C SER A 316 3.87 1.17 -8.40
N LEU A 317 3.91 0.14 -7.54
CA LEU A 317 5.17 -0.36 -6.97
C LEU A 317 6.12 -0.89 -8.03
N VAL A 318 5.59 -1.52 -9.06
CA VAL A 318 6.38 -2.02 -10.20
C VAL A 318 6.89 -0.87 -11.06
N GLU A 319 6.14 0.21 -11.19
CA GLU A 319 6.61 1.42 -11.88
C GLU A 319 7.86 1.99 -11.20
N TRP A 320 7.88 2.06 -9.87
CA TRP A 320 9.08 2.48 -9.15
C TRP A 320 10.26 1.53 -9.41
N LEU A 321 10.04 0.21 -9.36
CA LEU A 321 11.08 -0.78 -9.64
C LEU A 321 11.63 -0.66 -11.07
N LEU A 322 10.77 -0.40 -12.06
CA LEU A 322 11.16 -0.24 -13.45
C LEU A 322 11.99 1.03 -13.71
N ASN A 323 11.59 2.14 -13.09
CA ASN A 323 12.10 3.46 -13.45
C ASN A 323 13.23 3.94 -12.53
N PHE A 324 13.24 3.52 -11.25
CA PHE A 324 14.09 4.11 -10.24
C PHE A 324 15.00 3.12 -9.50
N TYR A 325 14.74 1.80 -9.58
CA TYR A 325 15.56 0.80 -8.87
C TYR A 325 17.02 0.88 -9.24
N ASP A 326 17.35 0.95 -10.52
CA ASP A 326 18.72 1.06 -11.00
C ASP A 326 19.41 2.38 -10.55
N ALA A 327 18.67 3.47 -10.55
CA ALA A 327 19.18 4.76 -10.04
C ALA A 327 19.47 4.67 -8.53
N ALA A 328 18.60 4.00 -7.77
CA ALA A 328 18.80 3.73 -6.35
C ALA A 328 20.08 2.92 -6.08
N GLN A 329 20.38 1.92 -6.95
CA GLN A 329 21.57 1.11 -6.81
C GLN A 329 22.87 1.83 -7.16
N ARG A 330 22.80 2.82 -8.05
CA ARG A 330 23.96 3.62 -8.48
C ARG A 330 24.19 4.86 -7.62
N GLY A 331 23.24 5.20 -6.73
CA GLY A 331 23.34 6.36 -5.86
C GLY A 331 24.50 6.32 -4.88
N GLY A 332 24.88 7.48 -4.34
CA GLY A 332 25.96 7.60 -3.33
C GLY A 332 25.64 6.85 -2.02
N VAL A 333 24.33 6.75 -1.67
CA VAL A 333 23.84 5.93 -0.55
C VAL A 333 22.91 4.88 -1.12
N ARG A 334 23.35 3.62 -1.03
CA ARG A 334 22.55 2.48 -1.48
C ARG A 334 21.48 2.11 -0.45
N PRO A 335 20.31 1.62 -0.89
CA PRO A 335 19.30 1.13 0.04
C PRO A 335 19.75 -0.10 0.81
N LEU A 336 19.18 -0.28 2.00
CA LEU A 336 19.11 -1.58 2.65
C LEU A 336 17.88 -2.29 2.10
N GLU A 337 18.05 -3.53 1.67
CA GLU A 337 16.96 -4.26 1.03
C GLU A 337 17.07 -5.76 1.28
N GLY A 338 15.92 -6.44 1.23
CA GLY A 338 15.90 -7.89 1.42
C GLY A 338 14.47 -8.44 1.32
N VAL A 339 14.38 -9.77 1.35
CA VAL A 339 13.10 -10.48 1.36
C VAL A 339 12.81 -10.99 2.76
N VAL A 340 11.75 -10.50 3.38
CA VAL A 340 11.27 -10.94 4.69
C VAL A 340 10.19 -12.01 4.49
N ARG A 341 10.35 -13.15 5.17
CA ARG A 341 9.55 -14.37 5.00
C ARG A 341 8.73 -14.70 6.23
N ALA A 342 7.80 -15.62 6.09
CA ALA A 342 6.99 -16.12 7.20
C ALA A 342 7.85 -16.54 8.41
N GLY A 343 7.49 -16.06 9.59
CA GLY A 343 8.21 -16.26 10.84
C GLY A 343 9.25 -15.18 11.17
N GLU A 344 9.60 -14.33 10.21
CA GLU A 344 10.54 -13.23 10.40
C GLU A 344 9.82 -11.92 10.76
N VAL A 345 10.51 -11.06 11.48
CA VAL A 345 10.03 -9.72 11.88
C VAL A 345 11.05 -8.68 11.45
N LEU A 346 10.63 -7.72 10.65
CA LEU A 346 11.45 -6.57 10.31
C LEU A 346 11.20 -5.45 11.33
N PHE A 347 12.25 -4.93 11.94
CA PHE A 347 12.27 -3.67 12.65
C PHE A 347 12.49 -2.54 11.67
N VAL A 348 11.56 -1.59 11.59
CA VAL A 348 11.64 -0.36 10.80
C VAL A 348 11.85 0.81 11.78
N PRO A 349 13.05 1.38 11.84
CA PRO A 349 13.33 2.49 12.75
C PRO A 349 12.62 3.76 12.32
N ARG A 350 12.40 4.65 13.29
CA ARG A 350 11.73 5.94 13.06
C ARG A 350 12.35 6.76 11.94
N GLY A 351 11.50 7.31 11.10
CA GLY A 351 11.90 8.22 10.02
C GLY A 351 12.58 7.57 8.82
N TRP A 352 12.80 6.23 8.82
CA TRP A 352 13.32 5.54 7.65
C TRP A 352 12.27 5.50 6.54
N TRP A 353 12.69 5.88 5.34
CA TRP A 353 11.91 5.63 4.14
C TRP A 353 11.84 4.13 3.88
N HIS A 354 10.66 3.62 3.64
CA HIS A 354 10.52 2.20 3.34
C HIS A 354 9.42 1.93 2.31
N PHE A 355 9.69 0.93 1.50
CA PHE A 355 8.87 0.39 0.43
C PHE A 355 8.72 -1.10 0.69
N ALA A 356 7.53 -1.64 0.47
CA ALA A 356 7.27 -3.07 0.58
C ALA A 356 6.37 -3.56 -0.55
N ILE A 357 6.74 -4.68 -1.19
CA ILE A 357 5.93 -5.35 -2.20
C ILE A 357 5.77 -6.83 -1.86
N ASN A 358 4.55 -7.33 -1.91
CA ASN A 358 4.25 -8.75 -1.73
C ASN A 358 4.69 -9.54 -2.96
N LEU A 359 5.47 -10.60 -2.74
CA LEU A 359 5.94 -11.49 -3.82
C LEU A 359 4.94 -12.60 -4.12
N GLU A 360 4.11 -12.92 -3.16
CA GLU A 360 3.03 -13.89 -3.19
C GLU A 360 1.89 -13.40 -2.30
N GLU A 361 0.77 -14.12 -2.19
CA GLU A 361 -0.23 -13.76 -1.19
C GLU A 361 0.39 -13.73 0.20
N THR A 362 0.35 -12.58 0.83
CA THR A 362 1.04 -12.33 2.10
C THR A 362 0.05 -11.90 3.17
N VAL A 363 0.22 -12.46 4.36
CA VAL A 363 -0.48 -12.05 5.59
C VAL A 363 0.57 -11.63 6.62
N ALA A 364 0.43 -10.44 7.17
CA ALA A 364 1.35 -9.90 8.17
C ALA A 364 0.62 -9.13 9.27
N VAL A 365 1.26 -8.97 10.40
CA VAL A 365 0.89 -8.02 11.44
C VAL A 365 1.95 -6.95 11.51
N THR A 366 1.54 -5.70 11.54
CA THR A 366 2.44 -4.57 11.77
C THR A 366 1.97 -3.76 12.96
N GLN A 367 2.91 -3.17 13.68
CA GLN A 367 2.60 -2.28 14.79
C GLN A 367 3.62 -1.16 14.88
N ASN A 368 3.12 0.06 15.04
CA ASN A 368 3.91 1.24 15.41
C ASN A 368 4.01 1.33 16.93
N TYR A 369 5.15 1.79 17.44
CA TYR A 369 5.38 1.91 18.87
C TYR A 369 6.36 3.04 19.20
N VAL A 370 6.34 3.47 20.46
CA VAL A 370 7.24 4.49 21.02
C VAL A 370 7.99 3.89 22.20
N SER A 371 9.28 3.59 22.01
CA SER A 371 10.16 3.24 23.11
C SER A 371 10.77 4.47 23.77
N SER A 372 11.41 4.30 24.92
CA SER A 372 12.21 5.35 25.57
C SER A 372 13.26 5.94 24.63
N ALA A 373 13.88 5.11 23.77
CA ALA A 373 14.85 5.58 22.76
C ALA A 373 14.20 6.44 21.65
N GLY A 374 12.94 6.20 21.32
CA GLY A 374 12.16 6.94 20.31
C GLY A 374 11.47 8.19 20.84
N LEU A 375 11.24 8.27 22.14
CA LEU A 375 10.43 9.30 22.78
C LEU A 375 10.85 10.74 22.45
N PRO A 376 12.15 11.12 22.46
CA PRO A 376 12.54 12.49 22.13
C PRO A 376 12.09 12.94 20.74
N ALA A 377 12.17 12.04 19.75
CA ALA A 377 11.77 12.35 18.38
C ALA A 377 10.25 12.51 18.26
N VAL A 378 9.47 11.66 18.92
CA VAL A 378 8.00 11.74 18.96
C VAL A 378 7.55 13.05 19.64
N LEU A 379 8.12 13.40 20.80
CA LEU A 379 7.80 14.63 21.48
C LEU A 379 8.17 15.86 20.64
N ALA A 380 9.32 15.85 19.98
CA ALA A 380 9.73 16.92 19.08
C ALA A 380 8.74 17.08 17.91
N PHE A 381 8.32 15.97 17.30
CA PHE A 381 7.31 15.96 16.22
C PHE A 381 5.97 16.54 16.71
N LEU A 382 5.42 16.02 17.79
CA LEU A 382 4.11 16.45 18.30
C LEU A 382 4.13 17.92 18.76
N LYS A 383 5.27 18.39 19.29
CA LYS A 383 5.45 19.78 19.74
C LYS A 383 5.42 20.80 18.59
N THR A 384 5.60 20.38 17.34
CA THR A 384 5.49 21.28 16.18
C THR A 384 4.11 21.94 16.06
N GLY A 385 3.08 21.36 16.69
CA GLY A 385 1.69 21.82 16.61
C GLY A 385 1.03 21.59 15.24
N ARG A 386 1.68 20.82 14.36
CA ARG A 386 1.16 20.46 13.04
C ARG A 386 0.15 19.31 13.18
N ALA A 387 -1.05 19.65 13.65
CA ALA A 387 -2.16 18.69 13.80
C ALA A 387 -2.54 17.98 12.49
N ASP A 388 -2.32 18.63 11.37
CA ASP A 388 -2.51 18.10 10.02
C ASP A 388 -1.58 16.92 9.68
N LEU A 389 -0.40 16.85 10.30
CA LEU A 389 0.57 15.77 10.14
C LEU A 389 0.35 14.62 11.13
N VAL A 390 -0.42 14.82 12.20
CA VAL A 390 -0.74 13.78 13.17
C VAL A 390 -1.73 12.80 12.56
N SER A 391 -1.43 11.50 12.66
CA SER A 391 -2.23 10.43 12.07
C SER A 391 -2.67 9.39 13.11
N GLY A 392 -3.72 8.65 12.77
CA GLY A 392 -4.18 7.50 13.56
C GLY A 392 -5.12 7.82 14.71
N CYS A 393 -5.55 9.08 14.87
CA CYS A 393 -6.57 9.50 15.84
C CYS A 393 -7.58 10.42 15.18
N ALA A 394 -8.71 10.66 15.86
CA ALA A 394 -9.73 11.58 15.38
C ALA A 394 -9.15 12.99 15.19
N GLU A 395 -9.66 13.72 14.21
CA GLU A 395 -9.14 15.05 13.86
C GLU A 395 -9.19 16.02 15.05
N ALA A 396 -10.26 15.96 15.85
CA ALA A 396 -10.42 16.78 17.05
C ALA A 396 -9.35 16.50 18.12
N ASP A 397 -8.76 15.30 18.12
CA ASP A 397 -7.77 14.87 19.13
C ASP A 397 -6.31 15.15 18.71
N ARG A 398 -6.09 15.62 17.48
CA ARG A 398 -4.73 15.80 16.94
C ARG A 398 -4.00 16.98 17.54
N ALA A 399 -4.72 18.08 17.77
CA ALA A 399 -4.11 19.34 18.21
C ALA A 399 -3.55 19.26 19.65
N ASP A 400 -4.19 18.53 20.54
CA ASP A 400 -3.82 18.41 21.95
C ASP A 400 -3.10 17.10 22.30
N LEU A 401 -2.81 16.24 21.29
CA LEU A 401 -2.15 14.96 21.51
C LEU A 401 -0.82 15.09 22.27
N HIS A 402 -0.03 16.13 21.97
CA HIS A 402 1.23 16.40 22.69
C HIS A 402 0.99 16.61 24.18
N GLU A 403 0.06 17.50 24.55
CA GLU A 403 -0.21 17.86 25.94
C GLU A 403 -0.77 16.67 26.72
N ARG A 404 -1.72 15.95 26.14
CA ARG A 404 -2.29 14.75 26.72
C ARG A 404 -1.23 13.67 26.95
N PHE A 405 -0.36 13.44 25.97
CA PHE A 405 0.70 12.44 26.04
C PHE A 405 1.72 12.79 27.14
N VAL A 406 2.21 14.04 27.17
CA VAL A 406 3.15 14.50 28.19
C VAL A 406 2.53 14.45 29.59
N SER A 407 1.26 14.84 29.75
CA SER A 407 0.55 14.75 31.04
C SER A 407 0.45 13.32 31.53
N ALA A 408 0.02 12.39 30.65
CA ALA A 408 -0.08 10.97 31.01
C ALA A 408 1.29 10.34 31.33
N LEU A 409 2.35 10.72 30.62
CA LEU A 409 3.72 10.28 30.95
C LEU A 409 4.17 10.78 32.32
N ARG A 410 3.91 12.05 32.68
CA ARG A 410 4.26 12.59 34.00
C ARG A 410 3.55 11.84 35.12
N GLU A 411 2.32 11.43 34.90
CA GLU A 411 1.53 10.70 35.89
C GLU A 411 1.97 9.24 36.05
N GLN A 412 2.18 8.54 34.92
CA GLN A 412 2.35 7.08 34.93
C GLN A 412 3.81 6.63 34.78
N ARG A 413 4.65 7.40 34.11
CA ARG A 413 6.03 7.05 33.75
C ARG A 413 6.98 8.26 33.84
N PRO A 414 7.04 9.00 34.97
CA PRO A 414 7.81 10.25 35.07
C PRO A 414 9.30 10.08 34.73
N GLN A 415 9.88 8.92 35.07
CA GLN A 415 11.31 8.63 34.82
C GLN A 415 11.72 8.67 33.34
N VAL A 416 10.80 8.42 32.41
CA VAL A 416 11.16 8.47 30.97
C VAL A 416 11.31 9.89 30.45
N LEU A 417 10.69 10.88 31.11
CA LEU A 417 10.82 12.29 30.77
C LEU A 417 12.11 12.92 31.35
N GLU A 418 12.65 12.36 32.42
CA GLU A 418 13.92 12.83 33.01
C GLU A 418 15.12 12.44 32.14
N SER A 419 14.94 11.45 31.26
CA SER A 419 15.96 10.94 30.34
C SER A 419 15.87 11.60 28.95
N CYS A 420 14.89 12.46 28.69
CA CYS A 420 14.67 13.22 27.46
C CYS A 420 15.17 14.66 27.63
#